data_4bcb9f06c86a6e65e09624ef37395ca8
#
_entry.id   4bcb9f06c86a6e65e09624ef37395ca8
#
_cell.length_a   1.000
_cell.length_b   1.000
_cell.length_c   1.000
_cell.angle_alpha   90.00
_cell.angle_beta   90.00
_cell.angle_gamma   90.00
#
_symmetry.space_group_name_H-M   'P 1'
#
loop_
_entity.id
_entity.type
_entity.pdbx_description
1 polymer ?
#
loop_
_entity_poly.entity_id
_entity_poly.type
_entity_poly.pdbx_seq_one_letter_code
_entity_poly.pdbx_strand_id
1 'polypeptide(L)'
;MPTPSMEDYIEKIYTLIEEKGYARVSDIAEALSVHPSSVTKMVQKLDKDDYLVYEKYRGFSLTAEGKKIGQRLVYRHALLEVLLTTIGVKKENIYNDVEGIEHHLSWNAIDRISDLIQFFDEDSSRIEALRDIQRKNEEHFEDGENRLELLKKIRRKTEELL
;
A
#
# COMPACT_ATOMS: atom_id res chain seq x y z
N MET A 1 -15.55 -9.14 -1.05
CA MET A 1 -14.23 -8.44 -1.04
C MET A 1 -13.22 -9.38 -0.39
N PRO A 2 -11.99 -9.45 -0.89
CA PRO A 2 -10.97 -10.27 -0.28
C PRO A 2 -10.62 -9.79 1.13
N THR A 3 -10.16 -10.71 1.97
CA THR A 3 -9.58 -10.36 3.28
C THR A 3 -8.13 -9.85 3.09
N PRO A 4 -7.52 -9.12 4.06
CA PRO A 4 -6.13 -8.69 3.97
C PRO A 4 -5.18 -9.81 3.51
N SER A 5 -5.23 -10.98 4.16
CA SER A 5 -4.39 -12.12 3.74
C SER A 5 -4.68 -12.63 2.32
N MET A 6 -5.89 -12.50 1.80
CA MET A 6 -6.18 -12.82 0.39
C MET A 6 -5.61 -11.75 -0.55
N GLU A 7 -5.63 -10.50 -0.12
CA GLU A 7 -5.05 -9.38 -0.86
C GLU A 7 -3.56 -9.59 -1.09
N ASP A 8 -2.79 -9.94 -0.04
CA ASP A 8 -1.35 -10.24 -0.15
C ASP A 8 -1.05 -11.30 -1.21
N TYR A 9 -1.84 -12.38 -1.23
CA TYR A 9 -1.66 -13.44 -2.22
C TYR A 9 -2.04 -12.99 -3.64
N ILE A 10 -3.17 -12.27 -3.80
CA ILE A 10 -3.60 -11.77 -5.11
C ILE A 10 -2.55 -10.81 -5.67
N GLU A 11 -2.06 -9.89 -4.86
CA GLU A 11 -1.03 -8.92 -5.24
C GLU A 11 0.25 -9.63 -5.68
N LYS A 12 0.74 -10.58 -4.88
CA LYS A 12 1.95 -11.32 -5.20
C LYS A 12 1.80 -12.18 -6.44
N ILE A 13 0.66 -12.85 -6.62
CA ILE A 13 0.35 -13.62 -7.83
C ILE A 13 0.31 -12.70 -9.04
N TYR A 14 -0.36 -11.54 -8.93
CA TYR A 14 -0.43 -10.56 -10.00
C TYR A 14 0.98 -10.07 -10.41
N THR A 15 1.79 -9.66 -9.45
CA THR A 15 3.17 -9.20 -9.69
C THR A 15 4.02 -10.27 -10.38
N LEU A 16 3.98 -11.52 -9.90
CA LEU A 16 4.74 -12.63 -10.50
C LEU A 16 4.28 -12.93 -11.93
N ILE A 17 2.99 -12.87 -12.23
CA ILE A 17 2.45 -13.07 -13.57
C ILE A 17 2.89 -11.95 -14.51
N GLU A 18 2.84 -10.69 -14.06
CA GLU A 18 3.28 -9.55 -14.89
C GLU A 18 4.80 -9.60 -15.16
N GLU A 19 5.61 -9.99 -14.17
CA GLU A 19 7.06 -10.03 -14.30
C GLU A 19 7.57 -11.26 -15.09
N LYS A 20 7.02 -12.44 -14.83
CA LYS A 20 7.52 -13.73 -15.32
C LYS A 20 6.59 -14.42 -16.32
N GLY A 21 5.36 -13.94 -16.46
CA GLY A 21 4.32 -14.58 -17.27
C GLY A 21 3.62 -15.75 -16.56
N TYR A 22 4.04 -16.12 -15.36
CA TYR A 22 3.45 -17.21 -14.57
C TYR A 22 3.72 -17.00 -13.06
N ALA A 23 2.94 -17.69 -12.22
CA ALA A 23 3.21 -17.81 -10.81
C ALA A 23 3.13 -19.29 -10.38
N ARG A 24 4.05 -19.74 -9.54
CA ARG A 24 4.09 -21.08 -8.96
C ARG A 24 3.93 -21.03 -7.46
N VAL A 25 3.45 -22.13 -6.87
CA VAL A 25 3.35 -22.27 -5.41
C VAL A 25 4.69 -21.97 -4.72
N SER A 26 5.81 -22.45 -5.28
CA SER A 26 7.16 -22.19 -4.74
C SER A 26 7.51 -20.71 -4.73
N ASP A 27 7.22 -20.00 -5.84
CA ASP A 27 7.57 -18.58 -5.99
C ASP A 27 6.78 -17.72 -4.99
N ILE A 28 5.50 -18.04 -4.80
CA ILE A 28 4.63 -17.35 -3.82
C ILE A 28 5.08 -17.67 -2.39
N ALA A 29 5.39 -18.94 -2.10
CA ALA A 29 5.83 -19.37 -0.78
C ALA A 29 7.11 -18.65 -0.35
N GLU A 30 8.07 -18.52 -1.29
CA GLU A 30 9.30 -17.77 -1.08
C GLU A 30 9.03 -16.28 -0.87
N ALA A 31 8.26 -15.66 -1.79
CA ALA A 31 7.99 -14.23 -1.77
C ALA A 31 7.21 -13.76 -0.52
N LEU A 32 6.29 -14.59 -0.03
CA LEU A 32 5.51 -14.30 1.19
C LEU A 32 6.11 -14.89 2.47
N SER A 33 7.26 -15.60 2.36
CA SER A 33 7.90 -16.29 3.50
C SER A 33 6.96 -17.24 4.23
N VAL A 34 6.13 -18.00 3.51
CA VAL A 34 5.15 -18.94 4.03
C VAL A 34 5.42 -20.37 3.56
N HIS A 35 4.83 -21.35 4.26
CA HIS A 35 4.97 -22.75 3.84
C HIS A 35 4.16 -23.03 2.55
N PRO A 36 4.67 -23.84 1.58
CA PRO A 36 3.96 -24.17 0.34
C PRO A 36 2.56 -24.73 0.53
N SER A 37 2.29 -25.45 1.61
CA SER A 37 0.95 -25.95 1.94
C SER A 37 -0.05 -24.84 2.27
N SER A 38 0.42 -23.72 2.83
CA SER A 38 -0.41 -22.53 3.07
C SER A 38 -0.78 -21.84 1.76
N VAL A 39 0.17 -21.76 0.82
CA VAL A 39 -0.08 -21.25 -0.53
C VAL A 39 -1.14 -22.10 -1.24
N THR A 40 -0.99 -23.43 -1.23
CA THR A 40 -1.97 -24.34 -1.87
C THR A 40 -3.38 -24.16 -1.30
N LYS A 41 -3.52 -24.04 0.02
CA LYS A 41 -4.82 -23.78 0.66
C LYS A 41 -5.41 -22.43 0.25
N MET A 42 -4.58 -21.39 0.18
CA MET A 42 -5.05 -20.06 -0.20
C MET A 42 -5.42 -20.00 -1.69
N VAL A 43 -4.63 -20.61 -2.57
CA VAL A 43 -4.95 -20.71 -4.01
C VAL A 43 -6.30 -21.42 -4.22
N GLN A 44 -6.58 -22.51 -3.51
CA GLN A 44 -7.88 -23.17 -3.55
C GLN A 44 -9.02 -22.29 -3.05
N LYS A 45 -8.77 -21.46 -2.04
CA LYS A 45 -9.76 -20.49 -1.55
C LYS A 45 -10.01 -19.37 -2.57
N LEU A 46 -8.96 -18.84 -3.17
CA LEU A 46 -9.06 -17.80 -4.20
C LEU A 46 -9.75 -18.31 -5.47
N ASP A 47 -9.53 -19.58 -5.84
CA ASP A 47 -10.22 -20.26 -6.93
C ASP A 47 -11.73 -20.37 -6.64
N LYS A 48 -12.08 -20.82 -5.43
CA LYS A 48 -13.47 -20.90 -4.98
C LYS A 48 -14.19 -19.55 -4.94
N ASP A 49 -13.46 -18.48 -4.62
CA ASP A 49 -13.98 -17.12 -4.54
C ASP A 49 -13.86 -16.36 -5.87
N ASP A 50 -13.53 -17.05 -6.97
CA ASP A 50 -13.48 -16.57 -8.36
C ASP A 50 -12.45 -15.46 -8.63
N TYR A 51 -11.35 -15.43 -7.86
CA TYR A 51 -10.23 -14.51 -8.12
C TYR A 51 -9.16 -15.12 -9.02
N LEU A 52 -9.05 -16.44 -9.05
CA LEU A 52 -8.14 -17.16 -9.94
C LEU A 52 -8.76 -18.46 -10.42
N VAL A 53 -8.15 -19.07 -11.43
CA VAL A 53 -8.47 -20.41 -11.91
C VAL A 53 -7.28 -21.31 -11.63
N TYR A 54 -7.48 -22.37 -10.86
CA TYR A 54 -6.47 -23.36 -10.55
C TYR A 54 -6.59 -24.58 -11.45
N GLU A 55 -5.62 -24.79 -12.31
CA GLU A 55 -5.53 -25.99 -13.14
C GLU A 55 -4.45 -26.92 -12.65
N LYS A 56 -4.85 -28.10 -12.17
CA LYS A 56 -3.91 -29.13 -11.73
C LYS A 56 -2.89 -29.43 -12.84
N TYR A 57 -1.61 -29.32 -12.53
CA TYR A 57 -0.46 -29.47 -13.44
C TYR A 57 -0.18 -28.33 -14.42
N ARG A 58 -1.05 -27.34 -14.58
CA ARG A 58 -0.81 -26.16 -15.43
C ARG A 58 -0.52 -24.88 -14.64
N GLY A 59 -0.74 -24.92 -13.32
CA GLY A 59 -0.59 -23.77 -12.45
C GLY A 59 -1.90 -23.04 -12.23
N PHE A 60 -1.85 -21.74 -12.10
CA PHE A 60 -3.02 -20.89 -11.89
C PHE A 60 -2.89 -19.60 -12.68
N SER A 61 -4.03 -19.06 -13.08
CA SER A 61 -4.15 -17.77 -13.74
C SER A 61 -5.18 -16.92 -13.00
N LEU A 62 -5.02 -15.60 -13.04
CA LEU A 62 -6.02 -14.70 -12.48
C LEU A 62 -7.24 -14.59 -13.39
N THR A 63 -8.42 -14.57 -12.80
CA THR A 63 -9.65 -14.18 -13.48
C THR A 63 -9.61 -12.69 -13.86
N ALA A 64 -10.57 -12.21 -14.64
CA ALA A 64 -10.68 -10.77 -14.93
C ALA A 64 -10.83 -9.93 -13.64
N GLU A 65 -11.61 -10.43 -12.67
CA GLU A 65 -11.77 -9.78 -11.36
C GLU A 65 -10.48 -9.85 -10.53
N GLY A 66 -9.80 -11.01 -10.51
CA GLY A 66 -8.52 -11.18 -9.83
C GLY A 66 -7.44 -10.24 -10.39
N LYS A 67 -7.36 -10.09 -11.71
CA LYS A 67 -6.44 -9.12 -12.35
C LYS A 67 -6.75 -7.69 -11.96
N LYS A 68 -8.02 -7.30 -12.00
CA LYS A 68 -8.46 -5.95 -11.62
C LYS A 68 -8.10 -5.62 -10.16
N ILE A 69 -8.35 -6.57 -9.26
CA ILE A 69 -8.00 -6.41 -7.85
C ILE A 69 -6.49 -6.36 -7.68
N GLY A 70 -5.73 -7.29 -8.26
CA GLY A 70 -4.27 -7.32 -8.20
C GLY A 70 -3.63 -6.02 -8.67
N GLN A 71 -4.09 -5.49 -9.81
CA GLN A 71 -3.64 -4.19 -10.31
C GLN A 71 -3.90 -3.05 -9.32
N ARG A 72 -5.07 -3.03 -8.68
CA ARG A 72 -5.40 -2.00 -7.67
C ARG A 72 -4.57 -2.13 -6.41
N LEU A 73 -4.25 -3.36 -5.98
CA LEU A 73 -3.41 -3.60 -4.81
C LEU A 73 -1.98 -3.13 -5.06
N VAL A 74 -1.37 -3.50 -6.19
CA VAL A 74 -0.04 -3.02 -6.58
C VAL A 74 0.00 -1.49 -6.69
N TYR A 75 -1.05 -0.88 -7.28
CA TYR A 75 -1.17 0.59 -7.31
C TYR A 75 -1.20 1.19 -5.91
N ARG A 76 -2.01 0.62 -4.99
CA ARG A 76 -2.11 1.08 -3.59
C ARG A 76 -0.76 1.05 -2.88
N HIS A 77 -0.06 -0.09 -2.98
CA HIS A 77 1.27 -0.28 -2.41
C HIS A 77 2.26 0.78 -2.92
N ALA A 78 2.41 0.88 -4.25
CA ALA A 78 3.31 1.84 -4.89
C ALA A 78 2.95 3.30 -4.54
N LEU A 79 1.66 3.64 -4.46
CA LEU A 79 1.20 4.97 -4.07
C LEU A 79 1.62 5.33 -2.65
N LEU A 80 1.49 4.40 -1.71
CA LEU A 80 1.89 4.61 -0.33
C LEU A 80 3.41 4.71 -0.18
N GLU A 81 4.18 3.91 -0.92
CA GLU A 81 5.65 4.07 -0.97
C GLU A 81 6.05 5.47 -1.46
N VAL A 82 5.41 5.94 -2.54
CA VAL A 82 5.64 7.30 -3.08
C VAL A 82 5.26 8.36 -2.05
N LEU A 83 4.11 8.23 -1.39
CA LEU A 83 3.69 9.17 -0.34
C LEU A 83 4.74 9.25 0.77
N LEU A 84 5.10 8.09 1.37
CA LEU A 84 6.03 8.04 2.51
C LEU A 84 7.41 8.57 2.13
N THR A 85 7.87 8.28 0.90
CA THR A 85 9.11 8.84 0.36
C THR A 85 9.02 10.35 0.21
N THR A 86 7.95 10.85 -0.37
CA THR A 86 7.73 12.28 -0.62
C THR A 86 7.69 13.08 0.67
N ILE A 87 7.00 12.58 1.69
CA ILE A 87 6.92 13.24 2.99
C ILE A 87 8.17 13.02 3.88
N GLY A 88 9.17 12.26 3.41
CA GLY A 88 10.48 12.13 4.05
C GLY A 88 10.58 11.07 5.13
N VAL A 89 9.77 10.03 5.07
CA VAL A 89 9.97 8.85 5.91
C VAL A 89 11.30 8.19 5.57
N LYS A 90 12.04 7.73 6.56
CA LYS A 90 13.33 7.05 6.36
C LYS A 90 13.13 5.78 5.55
N LYS A 91 14.01 5.57 4.56
CA LYS A 91 13.92 4.46 3.60
C LYS A 91 13.80 3.09 4.28
N GLU A 92 14.50 2.87 5.37
CA GLU A 92 14.46 1.62 6.14
C GLU A 92 13.11 1.31 6.77
N ASN A 93 12.23 2.31 6.94
CA ASN A 93 10.91 2.14 7.55
C ASN A 93 9.80 1.98 6.50
N ILE A 94 9.99 2.49 5.28
CA ILE A 94 8.91 2.62 4.27
C ILE A 94 8.20 1.29 4.03
N TYR A 95 8.94 0.22 3.78
CA TYR A 95 8.33 -1.09 3.51
C TYR A 95 7.41 -1.56 4.65
N ASN A 96 7.91 -1.54 5.88
CA ASN A 96 7.15 -1.98 7.04
C ASN A 96 5.94 -1.08 7.33
N ASP A 97 6.08 0.23 7.12
CA ASP A 97 4.99 1.18 7.32
C ASP A 97 3.90 0.99 6.26
N VAL A 98 4.25 0.76 4.99
CA VAL A 98 3.30 0.46 3.91
C VAL A 98 2.53 -0.82 4.23
N GLU A 99 3.21 -1.94 4.49
CA GLU A 99 2.60 -3.23 4.86
C GLU A 99 1.66 -3.08 6.07
N GLY A 100 2.02 -2.22 7.03
CA GLY A 100 1.23 -1.98 8.24
C GLY A 100 -0.07 -1.21 8.01
N ILE A 101 -0.18 -0.39 6.96
CA ILE A 101 -1.32 0.51 6.77
C ILE A 101 -2.17 0.20 5.53
N GLU A 102 -1.62 -0.43 4.49
CA GLU A 102 -2.27 -0.53 3.18
C GLU A 102 -3.63 -1.24 3.21
N HIS A 103 -3.77 -2.29 4.00
CA HIS A 103 -5.01 -3.03 4.12
C HIS A 103 -6.09 -2.35 4.98
N HIS A 104 -5.73 -1.27 5.68
CA HIS A 104 -6.62 -0.54 6.58
C HIS A 104 -7.17 0.76 5.99
N LEU A 105 -6.65 1.17 4.83
CA LEU A 105 -7.10 2.37 4.14
C LEU A 105 -8.28 2.07 3.20
N SER A 106 -9.31 2.91 3.25
CA SER A 106 -10.39 2.86 2.28
C SER A 106 -9.90 3.33 0.90
N TRP A 107 -10.57 2.88 -0.17
CA TRP A 107 -10.25 3.36 -1.53
C TRP A 107 -10.45 4.86 -1.68
N ASN A 108 -11.39 5.45 -0.96
CA ASN A 108 -11.55 6.91 -0.93
C ASN A 108 -10.31 7.60 -0.33
N ALA A 109 -9.71 7.05 0.74
CA ALA A 109 -8.46 7.57 1.29
C ALA A 109 -7.31 7.45 0.28
N ILE A 110 -7.22 6.32 -0.44
CA ILE A 110 -6.22 6.11 -1.49
C ILE A 110 -6.36 7.16 -2.60
N ASP A 111 -7.59 7.46 -3.05
CA ASP A 111 -7.84 8.51 -4.05
C ASP A 111 -7.37 9.89 -3.54
N ARG A 112 -7.65 10.23 -2.29
CA ARG A 112 -7.20 11.53 -1.70
C ARG A 112 -5.68 11.59 -1.51
N ILE A 113 -5.02 10.47 -1.21
CA ILE A 113 -3.56 10.36 -1.17
C ILE A 113 -2.98 10.58 -2.56
N SER A 114 -3.61 10.03 -3.62
CA SER A 114 -3.20 10.28 -5.00
C SER A 114 -3.27 11.76 -5.36
N ASP A 115 -4.36 12.45 -4.99
CA ASP A 115 -4.50 13.90 -5.20
C ASP A 115 -3.42 14.69 -4.44
N LEU A 116 -3.07 14.28 -3.23
CA LEU A 116 -2.02 14.91 -2.44
C LEU A 116 -0.63 14.74 -3.08
N ILE A 117 -0.34 13.57 -3.62
CA ILE A 117 0.92 13.33 -4.35
C ILE A 117 0.99 14.21 -5.59
N GLN A 118 -0.11 14.27 -6.36
CA GLN A 118 -0.18 15.15 -7.52
C GLN A 118 0.04 16.62 -7.14
N PHE A 119 -0.54 17.07 -6.03
CA PHE A 119 -0.32 18.42 -5.50
C PHE A 119 1.17 18.71 -5.24
N PHE A 120 1.94 17.76 -4.73
CA PHE A 120 3.38 17.94 -4.55
C PHE A 120 4.15 17.90 -5.87
N ASP A 121 3.73 17.06 -6.81
CA ASP A 121 4.41 16.89 -8.11
C ASP A 121 4.28 18.12 -9.01
N GLU A 122 3.13 18.82 -8.97
CA GLU A 122 2.86 20.01 -9.79
C GLU A 122 3.79 21.19 -9.50
N ASP A 123 4.36 21.29 -8.29
CA ASP A 123 5.23 22.40 -7.89
C ASP A 123 6.25 21.95 -6.83
N SER A 124 7.50 21.86 -7.23
CA SER A 124 8.61 21.45 -6.36
C SER A 124 8.81 22.36 -5.13
N SER A 125 8.38 23.62 -5.18
CA SER A 125 8.46 24.54 -4.04
C SER A 125 7.62 24.05 -2.85
N ARG A 126 6.58 23.26 -3.09
CA ARG A 126 5.72 22.65 -2.05
C ARG A 126 6.48 21.62 -1.22
N ILE A 127 7.35 20.83 -1.87
CA ILE A 127 8.22 19.87 -1.19
C ILE A 127 9.27 20.62 -0.37
N GLU A 128 9.84 21.70 -0.90
CA GLU A 128 10.79 22.54 -0.18
C GLU A 128 10.15 23.15 1.07
N ALA A 129 8.94 23.70 0.93
CA ALA A 129 8.18 24.23 2.06
C ALA A 129 7.90 23.17 3.13
N LEU A 130 7.58 21.93 2.72
CA LEU A 130 7.44 20.80 3.66
C LEU A 130 8.73 20.51 4.41
N ARG A 131 9.89 20.49 3.70
CA ARG A 131 11.20 20.26 4.31
C ARG A 131 11.57 21.37 5.33
N ASP A 132 11.21 22.61 5.03
CA ASP A 132 11.43 23.73 5.96
C ASP A 132 10.59 23.58 7.23
N ILE A 133 9.35 23.13 7.11
CA ILE A 133 8.49 22.82 8.26
C ILE A 133 9.10 21.67 9.09
N GLN A 134 9.57 20.62 8.44
CA GLN A 134 10.17 19.46 9.12
C GLN A 134 11.40 19.88 9.92
N ARG A 135 12.33 20.64 9.35
CA ARG A 135 13.51 21.17 10.05
C ARG A 135 13.12 22.01 11.28
N LYS A 136 12.17 22.92 11.15
CA LYS A 136 11.67 23.73 12.26
C LYS A 136 11.05 22.87 13.38
N ASN A 137 10.34 21.81 13.01
CA ASN A 137 9.74 20.91 13.98
C ASN A 137 10.78 20.04 14.71
N GLU A 138 11.85 19.62 14.03
CA GLU A 138 12.97 18.90 14.67
C GLU A 138 13.70 19.78 15.70
N GLU A 139 13.83 21.08 15.43
CA GLU A 139 14.46 22.04 16.35
C GLU A 139 13.58 22.42 17.56
N HIS A 140 12.25 22.39 17.41
CA HIS A 140 11.32 22.96 18.41
C HIS A 140 10.48 21.93 19.16
N PHE A 141 10.37 20.69 18.66
CA PHE A 141 9.52 19.66 19.26
C PHE A 141 10.33 18.53 19.90
N GLU A 142 11.00 18.81 20.99
CA GLU A 142 11.52 17.77 21.90
C GLU A 142 10.38 17.10 22.70
N ASP A 143 9.19 17.74 22.78
CA ASP A 143 8.08 17.36 23.66
C ASP A 143 6.80 17.04 22.90
N GLY A 144 6.14 15.90 23.23
CA GLY A 144 4.87 15.48 22.63
C GLY A 144 3.69 16.42 22.90
N GLU A 145 3.71 17.20 23.98
CA GLU A 145 2.64 18.15 24.33
C GLU A 145 2.50 19.28 23.30
N ASN A 146 3.59 19.83 22.82
CA ASN A 146 3.60 20.89 21.81
C ASN A 146 3.04 20.42 20.47
N ARG A 147 3.25 19.15 20.09
CA ARG A 147 2.70 18.56 18.86
C ARG A 147 1.18 18.40 18.96
N LEU A 148 0.66 18.02 20.11
CA LEU A 148 -0.78 17.87 20.33
C LEU A 148 -1.53 19.21 20.23
N GLU A 149 -0.99 20.28 20.79
CA GLU A 149 -1.57 21.62 20.70
C GLU A 149 -1.58 22.13 19.24
N LEU A 150 -0.51 21.87 18.48
CA LEU A 150 -0.47 22.17 17.05
C LEU A 150 -1.59 21.44 16.29
N LEU A 151 -1.80 20.15 16.54
CA LEU A 151 -2.86 19.37 15.90
C LEU A 151 -4.24 19.89 16.24
N LYS A 152 -4.51 20.28 17.49
CA LYS A 152 -5.78 20.92 17.91
C LYS A 152 -6.05 22.21 17.14
N LYS A 153 -5.03 23.04 16.94
CA LYS A 153 -5.12 24.28 16.17
C LYS A 153 -5.39 24.02 14.69
N ILE A 154 -4.71 23.04 14.08
CA ILE A 154 -4.93 22.66 12.69
C ILE A 154 -6.34 22.12 12.51
N ARG A 155 -6.80 21.23 13.40
CA ARG A 155 -8.16 20.67 13.36
C ARG A 155 -9.24 21.74 13.36
N ARG A 156 -9.15 22.74 14.25
CA ARG A 156 -10.12 23.86 14.29
C ARG A 156 -10.17 24.61 12.96
N LYS A 157 -9.01 24.90 12.36
CA LYS A 157 -8.96 25.57 11.06
C LYS A 157 -9.56 24.72 9.93
N THR A 158 -9.37 23.41 9.96
CA THR A 158 -9.94 22.51 8.95
C THR A 158 -11.46 22.41 9.08
N GLU A 159 -11.99 22.40 10.31
CA GLU A 159 -13.44 22.37 10.59
C GLU A 159 -14.13 23.69 10.15
N GLU A 160 -13.42 24.82 10.14
CA GLU A 160 -13.92 26.10 9.64
C GLU A 160 -13.96 26.21 8.10
N LEU A 161 -13.23 25.31 7.39
CA LEU A 161 -13.14 25.29 5.92
C LEU A 161 -14.08 24.28 5.25
N LEU A 162 -14.74 23.41 6.03
CA LEU A 162 -15.69 22.39 5.58
C LEU A 162 -17.12 22.81 5.84
#